data_b9684b42b54079ba10b1869fd8164e09
#
_entry.id   b9684b42b54079ba10b1869fd8164e09
#
_cell.length_a   1.000
_cell.length_b   1.000
_cell.length_c   1.000
_cell.angle_alpha   90.00
_cell.angle_beta   90.00
_cell.angle_gamma   90.00
#
_symmetry.space_group_name_H-M   'P 1'
#
loop_
_entity.id
_entity.type
_entity.pdbx_description
1 polymer ?
#
loop_
_entity_poly.entity_id
_entity_poly.type
_entity_poly.pdbx_seq_one_letter_code
_entity_poly.pdbx_strand_id
1 'polypeptide(L)'
;ATQKSQEETESAPPAPPKRLPQNDKYVAPPIDLLVTESSHAETDDENAQGKIALLEETLSTLNVPAKVTGVTVGPAITRYELDMPIGMSVRKMESLAPDIRYSLASKGQVRIESPIPGKRAVGIEVPNDKIYTVALKDIIGSKEFKDSPSPITVALGKDIQGKVMVTRLEKMPHLL
;
A
#
# COMPACT_ATOMS: atom_id res chain seq x y z
N ALA A 1 29.39 48.05 40.70
CA ALA A 1 29.03 46.80 40.06
C ALA A 1 27.52 46.61 40.22
N THR A 2 26.75 46.97 39.20
CA THR A 2 25.28 46.91 39.21
C THR A 2 24.88 45.82 38.21
N GLN A 3 24.42 44.71 38.74
CA GLN A 3 23.81 43.64 37.92
C GLN A 3 22.40 44.08 37.51
N LYS A 4 22.19 44.17 36.19
CA LYS A 4 20.89 44.41 35.56
C LYS A 4 20.25 43.05 35.32
N SER A 5 19.20 42.72 36.07
CA SER A 5 18.33 41.56 35.83
C SER A 5 17.61 41.75 34.50
N GLN A 6 17.76 40.77 33.61
CA GLN A 6 16.92 40.66 32.40
C GLN A 6 15.66 39.91 32.81
N GLU A 7 14.53 40.60 32.75
CA GLU A 7 13.19 40.02 32.81
C GLU A 7 12.92 39.28 31.49
N GLU A 8 12.87 37.95 31.56
CA GLU A 8 12.34 37.11 30.48
C GLU A 8 10.84 37.33 30.40
N THR A 9 10.41 38.00 29.34
CA THR A 9 9.00 38.12 28.99
C THR A 9 8.52 36.75 28.47
N GLU A 10 7.87 36.02 29.34
CA GLU A 10 7.13 34.78 29.01
C GLU A 10 6.00 35.11 28.03
N SER A 11 6.17 34.74 26.77
CA SER A 11 5.17 34.99 25.73
C SER A 11 3.96 34.06 25.98
N ALA A 12 2.80 34.67 26.18
CA ALA A 12 1.53 33.96 26.32
C ALA A 12 1.29 32.97 25.14
N PRO A 13 0.71 31.79 25.40
CA PRO A 13 0.44 30.83 24.35
C PRO A 13 -0.48 31.42 23.27
N PRO A 14 -0.25 31.10 21.98
CA PRO A 14 -1.03 31.64 20.89
C PRO A 14 -2.51 31.32 21.07
N ALA A 15 -3.35 32.33 20.89
CA ALA A 15 -4.81 32.16 20.99
C ALA A 15 -5.31 31.09 20.04
N PRO A 16 -6.29 30.26 20.42
CA PRO A 16 -6.83 29.22 19.55
C PRO A 16 -7.36 29.84 18.25
N PRO A 17 -7.16 29.18 17.10
CA PRO A 17 -7.60 29.70 15.81
C PRO A 17 -9.09 29.98 15.83
N LYS A 18 -9.49 31.20 15.41
CA LYS A 18 -10.88 31.57 15.25
C LYS A 18 -11.56 30.56 14.33
N ARG A 19 -12.59 29.88 14.83
CA ARG A 19 -13.44 29.02 13.99
C ARG A 19 -14.03 29.87 12.87
N LEU A 20 -13.80 29.46 11.64
CA LEU A 20 -14.47 30.06 10.48
C LEU A 20 -15.99 29.93 10.68
N PRO A 21 -16.79 30.89 10.24
CA PRO A 21 -18.24 30.81 10.34
C PRO A 21 -18.70 29.54 9.63
N GLN A 22 -19.42 28.68 10.34
CA GLN A 22 -20.05 27.52 9.72
C GLN A 22 -21.10 28.03 8.72
N ASN A 23 -20.97 27.63 7.48
CA ASN A 23 -21.96 27.94 6.47
C ASN A 23 -23.09 26.91 6.61
N ASP A 24 -24.11 27.24 7.38
CA ASP A 24 -25.29 26.40 7.67
C ASP A 24 -26.08 26.02 6.39
N LYS A 25 -25.72 26.59 5.24
CA LYS A 25 -26.30 26.30 3.92
C LYS A 25 -25.45 25.36 3.07
N TYR A 26 -24.28 24.91 3.55
CA TYR A 26 -23.45 24.01 2.77
C TYR A 26 -24.03 22.59 2.82
N VAL A 27 -24.45 22.09 1.67
CA VAL A 27 -24.84 20.70 1.49
C VAL A 27 -23.71 19.97 0.75
N ALA A 28 -23.13 18.97 1.40
CA ALA A 28 -22.10 18.18 0.77
C ALA A 28 -22.65 17.40 -0.44
N PRO A 29 -21.88 17.25 -1.53
CA PRO A 29 -22.30 16.42 -2.65
C PRO A 29 -22.63 14.99 -2.17
N PRO A 30 -23.75 14.42 -2.61
CA PRO A 30 -24.10 13.06 -2.23
C PRO A 30 -23.11 12.05 -2.83
N ILE A 31 -22.74 11.04 -2.04
CA ILE A 31 -21.78 10.00 -2.45
C ILE A 31 -22.23 9.21 -3.67
N ASP A 32 -23.53 9.23 -3.97
CA ASP A 32 -24.13 8.52 -5.13
C ASP A 32 -23.79 9.17 -6.47
N LEU A 33 -23.22 10.37 -6.47
CA LEU A 33 -22.64 10.97 -7.68
C LEU A 33 -21.37 10.23 -8.14
N LEU A 34 -20.75 9.46 -7.26
CA LEU A 34 -19.56 8.68 -7.58
C LEU A 34 -19.96 7.33 -8.18
N VAL A 35 -19.30 6.97 -9.28
CA VAL A 35 -19.48 5.68 -9.94
C VAL A 35 -18.83 4.57 -9.10
N THR A 36 -19.52 3.44 -8.99
CA THR A 36 -18.96 2.21 -8.43
C THR A 36 -18.62 1.28 -9.58
N GLU A 37 -17.36 1.20 -9.97
CA GLU A 37 -16.87 0.12 -10.82
C GLU A 37 -16.26 -0.96 -9.93
N SER A 38 -17.09 -1.84 -9.43
CA SER A 38 -16.61 -3.05 -8.77
C SER A 38 -16.31 -4.12 -9.82
N SER A 39 -15.16 -4.03 -10.48
CA SER A 39 -14.61 -5.19 -11.17
C SER A 39 -14.01 -6.11 -10.13
N HIS A 40 -14.68 -7.22 -9.82
CA HIS A 40 -14.26 -8.16 -8.79
C HIS A 40 -13.03 -8.97 -9.21
N ALA A 41 -12.15 -9.22 -8.23
CA ALA A 41 -10.91 -9.98 -8.35
C ALA A 41 -11.08 -11.49 -8.56
N GLU A 42 -12.30 -12.00 -8.73
CA GLU A 42 -12.59 -13.45 -8.76
C GLU A 42 -11.87 -14.24 -9.87
N THR A 43 -11.47 -13.57 -10.96
CA THR A 43 -10.76 -14.24 -12.05
C THR A 43 -9.23 -14.28 -11.90
N ASP A 44 -8.66 -13.55 -10.95
CA ASP A 44 -7.20 -13.53 -10.78
C ASP A 44 -6.70 -14.57 -9.77
N ASP A 45 -7.55 -15.10 -8.91
CA ASP A 45 -7.16 -16.18 -7.99
C ASP A 45 -6.78 -17.46 -8.73
N GLU A 46 -7.49 -17.82 -9.81
CA GLU A 46 -7.13 -18.98 -10.64
C GLU A 46 -5.82 -18.76 -11.39
N ASN A 47 -5.62 -17.56 -11.95
CA ASN A 47 -4.36 -17.20 -12.59
C ASN A 47 -3.19 -17.14 -11.60
N ALA A 48 -3.43 -16.66 -10.38
CA ALA A 48 -2.42 -16.64 -9.34
C ALA A 48 -1.98 -18.04 -8.94
N GLN A 49 -2.92 -18.98 -8.80
CA GLN A 49 -2.64 -20.39 -8.51
C GLN A 49 -1.83 -21.05 -9.65
N GLY A 50 -2.19 -20.81 -10.90
CA GLY A 50 -1.45 -21.34 -12.05
C GLY A 50 -0.01 -20.83 -12.11
N LYS A 51 0.25 -19.59 -11.72
CA LYS A 51 1.60 -19.01 -11.68
C LYS A 51 2.48 -19.55 -10.55
N ILE A 52 1.92 -20.14 -9.50
CA ILE A 52 2.70 -20.74 -8.39
C ILE A 52 3.62 -21.85 -8.92
N ALA A 53 3.02 -22.83 -9.61
CA ALA A 53 3.78 -23.97 -10.12
C ALA A 53 4.90 -23.54 -11.06
N LEU A 54 4.61 -22.61 -11.97
CA LEU A 54 5.59 -22.05 -12.91
C LEU A 54 6.70 -21.27 -12.18
N LEU A 55 6.36 -20.53 -11.13
CA LEU A 55 7.33 -19.79 -10.32
C LEU A 55 8.26 -20.74 -9.56
N GLU A 56 7.72 -21.77 -8.91
CA GLU A 56 8.51 -22.79 -8.22
C GLU A 56 9.44 -23.57 -9.16
N GLU A 57 8.94 -23.96 -10.33
CA GLU A 57 9.74 -24.60 -11.37
C GLU A 57 10.89 -23.70 -11.87
N THR A 58 10.56 -22.42 -12.14
CA THR A 58 11.55 -21.43 -12.55
C THR A 58 12.64 -21.27 -11.50
N LEU A 59 12.26 -21.08 -10.23
CA LEU A 59 13.20 -20.92 -9.13
C LEU A 59 14.08 -22.18 -8.94
N SER A 60 13.49 -23.36 -9.07
CA SER A 60 14.23 -24.63 -9.02
C SER A 60 15.28 -24.71 -10.11
N THR A 61 14.93 -24.36 -11.34
CA THR A 61 15.85 -24.33 -12.51
C THR A 61 16.99 -23.33 -12.29
N LEU A 62 16.73 -22.24 -11.60
CA LEU A 62 17.73 -21.23 -11.25
C LEU A 62 18.56 -21.56 -9.99
N ASN A 63 18.48 -22.82 -9.52
CA ASN A 63 19.11 -23.30 -8.29
C ASN A 63 18.69 -22.54 -7.02
N VAL A 64 17.41 -22.22 -6.94
CA VAL A 64 16.74 -21.61 -5.78
C VAL A 64 15.53 -22.47 -5.40
N PRO A 65 15.71 -23.55 -4.63
CA PRO A 65 14.60 -24.43 -4.23
C PRO A 65 13.76 -23.75 -3.15
N ALA A 66 13.04 -22.69 -3.52
CA ALA A 66 12.08 -21.99 -2.65
C ALA A 66 10.66 -22.48 -2.95
N LYS A 67 9.81 -22.46 -1.91
CA LYS A 67 8.39 -22.82 -2.04
C LYS A 67 7.52 -21.61 -1.72
N VAL A 68 6.41 -21.50 -2.44
CA VAL A 68 5.41 -20.47 -2.19
C VAL A 68 4.59 -20.89 -0.95
N THR A 69 4.66 -20.07 0.10
CA THR A 69 3.96 -20.31 1.37
C THR A 69 2.69 -19.47 1.50
N GLY A 70 2.55 -18.42 0.68
CA GLY A 70 1.38 -17.56 0.70
C GLY A 70 1.26 -16.75 -0.59
N VAL A 71 0.03 -16.41 -0.93
CA VAL A 71 -0.29 -15.54 -2.07
C VAL A 71 -1.24 -14.45 -1.61
N THR A 72 -0.97 -13.24 -2.01
CA THR A 72 -1.84 -12.08 -1.75
C THR A 72 -2.13 -11.39 -3.07
N VAL A 73 -3.39 -11.44 -3.49
CA VAL A 73 -3.85 -10.79 -4.74
C VAL A 73 -4.33 -9.39 -4.43
N GLY A 74 -3.64 -8.40 -5.01
CA GLY A 74 -4.01 -6.99 -4.91
C GLY A 74 -4.63 -6.45 -6.20
N PRO A 75 -5.03 -5.17 -6.22
CA PRO A 75 -5.70 -4.58 -7.39
C PRO A 75 -4.82 -4.51 -8.65
N ALA A 76 -3.52 -4.33 -8.51
CA ALA A 76 -2.59 -4.16 -9.63
C ALA A 76 -1.46 -5.18 -9.65
N ILE A 77 -1.14 -5.77 -8.50
CA ILE A 77 -0.04 -6.74 -8.34
C ILE A 77 -0.50 -7.91 -7.47
N THR A 78 0.08 -9.08 -7.73
CA THR A 78 -0.02 -10.25 -6.87
C THR A 78 1.33 -10.46 -6.21
N ARG A 79 1.34 -10.63 -4.88
CA ARG A 79 2.52 -10.96 -4.09
C ARG A 79 2.53 -12.44 -3.76
N TYR A 80 3.62 -13.11 -4.11
CA TYR A 80 3.94 -14.48 -3.73
C TYR A 80 4.95 -14.44 -2.59
N GLU A 81 4.59 -15.01 -1.44
CA GLU A 81 5.49 -15.12 -0.28
C GLU A 81 6.23 -16.45 -0.38
N LEU A 82 7.56 -16.41 -0.29
CA LEU A 82 8.41 -17.59 -0.38
C LEU A 82 9.20 -17.81 0.90
N ASP A 83 9.27 -19.06 1.31
CA ASP A 83 10.22 -19.49 2.31
C ASP A 83 11.58 -19.77 1.65
N MET A 84 12.62 -19.13 2.18
CA MET A 84 13.97 -19.22 1.64
C MET A 84 14.79 -20.28 2.35
N PRO A 85 15.53 -21.12 1.59
CA PRO A 85 16.47 -22.04 2.17
C PRO A 85 17.52 -21.32 3.03
N ILE A 86 17.89 -21.92 4.16
CA ILE A 86 18.92 -21.39 5.06
C ILE A 86 20.25 -21.28 4.28
N GLY A 87 20.90 -20.11 4.40
CA GLY A 87 22.19 -19.84 3.76
C GLY A 87 22.12 -19.25 2.35
N MET A 88 20.92 -19.03 1.80
CA MET A 88 20.79 -18.37 0.52
C MET A 88 20.92 -16.84 0.66
N SER A 89 21.67 -16.24 -0.27
CA SER A 89 21.85 -14.80 -0.33
C SER A 89 20.62 -14.09 -0.87
N VAL A 90 20.14 -13.07 -0.15
CA VAL A 90 19.08 -12.15 -0.56
C VAL A 90 19.40 -11.49 -1.92
N ARG A 91 20.66 -11.04 -2.09
CA ARG A 91 21.10 -10.42 -3.35
C ARG A 91 20.99 -11.35 -4.56
N LYS A 92 21.22 -12.66 -4.34
CA LYS A 92 21.04 -13.64 -5.41
C LYS A 92 19.56 -13.66 -5.85
N MET A 93 18.64 -13.63 -4.90
CA MET A 93 17.21 -13.58 -5.18
C MET A 93 16.82 -12.32 -5.98
N GLU A 94 17.28 -11.16 -5.53
CA GLU A 94 17.00 -9.88 -6.20
C GLU A 94 17.53 -9.87 -7.66
N SER A 95 18.68 -10.51 -7.92
CA SER A 95 19.25 -10.59 -9.27
C SER A 95 18.45 -11.45 -10.22
N LEU A 96 17.56 -12.33 -9.73
CA LEU A 96 16.72 -13.21 -10.54
C LEU A 96 15.42 -12.56 -11.04
N ALA A 97 15.11 -11.34 -10.63
CA ALA A 97 13.88 -10.68 -11.04
C ALA A 97 13.66 -10.61 -12.55
N PRO A 98 14.70 -10.36 -13.40
CA PRO A 98 14.54 -10.39 -14.86
C PRO A 98 14.20 -11.79 -15.38
N ASP A 99 14.82 -12.84 -14.85
CA ASP A 99 14.60 -14.22 -15.28
C ASP A 99 13.19 -14.70 -14.89
N ILE A 100 12.76 -14.37 -13.68
CA ILE A 100 11.40 -14.64 -13.21
C ILE A 100 10.37 -13.90 -14.07
N ARG A 101 10.64 -12.63 -14.40
CA ARG A 101 9.78 -11.85 -15.29
C ARG A 101 9.61 -12.53 -16.64
N TYR A 102 10.70 -13.01 -17.22
CA TYR A 102 10.70 -13.69 -18.51
C TYR A 102 9.90 -14.99 -18.45
N SER A 103 10.16 -15.83 -17.44
CA SER A 103 9.46 -17.12 -17.29
C SER A 103 7.96 -16.97 -17.05
N LEU A 104 7.56 -15.96 -16.27
CA LEU A 104 6.14 -15.67 -16.00
C LEU A 104 5.46 -14.90 -17.15
N ALA A 105 6.18 -14.55 -18.22
CA ALA A 105 5.72 -13.69 -19.32
C ALA A 105 5.04 -12.39 -18.80
N SER A 106 5.57 -11.85 -17.70
CA SER A 106 4.96 -10.67 -17.04
C SER A 106 5.11 -9.41 -17.89
N LYS A 107 3.99 -8.70 -18.11
CA LYS A 107 3.96 -7.46 -18.88
C LYS A 107 4.69 -6.29 -18.20
N GLY A 108 4.78 -6.32 -16.88
CA GLY A 108 5.44 -5.29 -16.09
C GLY A 108 6.70 -5.81 -15.40
N GLN A 109 7.33 -4.96 -14.60
CA GLN A 109 8.52 -5.35 -13.83
C GLN A 109 8.12 -6.19 -12.62
N VAL A 110 8.82 -7.31 -12.43
CA VAL A 110 8.76 -8.11 -11.21
C VAL A 110 9.66 -7.45 -10.17
N ARG A 111 9.13 -7.27 -8.97
CA ARG A 111 9.88 -6.71 -7.84
C ARG A 111 10.07 -7.77 -6.76
N ILE A 112 11.24 -7.79 -6.18
CA ILE A 112 11.54 -8.70 -5.06
C ILE A 112 11.73 -7.86 -3.81
N GLU A 113 10.92 -8.14 -2.78
CA GLU A 113 11.00 -7.53 -1.46
C GLU A 113 11.62 -8.54 -0.49
N SER A 114 12.79 -8.23 0.01
CA SER A 114 13.52 -9.16 0.88
C SER A 114 14.28 -8.43 2.00
N PRO A 115 13.97 -8.74 3.26
CA PRO A 115 12.86 -9.57 3.72
C PRO A 115 11.52 -8.83 3.67
N ILE A 116 10.41 -9.57 3.69
CA ILE A 116 9.09 -8.96 3.92
C ILE A 116 9.08 -8.38 5.35
N PRO A 117 8.63 -7.12 5.56
CA PRO A 117 8.57 -6.53 6.88
C PRO A 117 7.82 -7.40 7.88
N GLY A 118 8.49 -7.74 9.00
CA GLY A 118 7.94 -8.58 10.06
C GLY A 118 7.91 -10.09 9.79
N LYS A 119 8.41 -10.57 8.64
CA LYS A 119 8.48 -12.00 8.28
C LYS A 119 9.88 -12.41 7.84
N ARG A 120 10.25 -13.68 8.06
CA ARG A 120 11.48 -14.30 7.50
C ARG A 120 11.18 -14.91 6.13
N ALA A 121 10.54 -14.14 5.27
CA ALA A 121 10.12 -14.57 3.94
C ALA A 121 10.53 -13.53 2.90
N VAL A 122 10.58 -13.96 1.65
CA VAL A 122 10.81 -13.09 0.49
C VAL A 122 9.51 -12.96 -0.27
N GLY A 123 9.14 -11.72 -0.63
CA GLY A 123 8.00 -11.41 -1.47
C GLY A 123 8.42 -11.23 -2.93
N ILE A 124 7.75 -11.91 -3.84
CA ILE A 124 7.85 -11.65 -5.29
C ILE A 124 6.55 -10.98 -5.71
N GLU A 125 6.66 -9.73 -6.12
CA GLU A 125 5.53 -8.93 -6.60
C GLU A 125 5.49 -9.00 -8.13
N VAL A 126 4.41 -9.59 -8.64
CA VAL A 126 4.17 -9.78 -10.07
C VAL A 126 2.98 -8.92 -10.48
N PRO A 127 3.11 -8.04 -11.47
CA PRO A 127 1.96 -7.31 -12.02
C PRO A 127 0.87 -8.24 -12.53
N ASN A 128 -0.38 -7.88 -12.22
CA ASN A 128 -1.55 -8.61 -12.67
C ASN A 128 -1.73 -8.42 -14.19
N ASP A 129 -2.25 -9.44 -14.87
CA ASP A 129 -2.59 -9.34 -16.28
C ASP A 129 -3.75 -8.38 -16.54
N LYS A 130 -4.67 -8.31 -15.57
CA LYS A 130 -5.77 -7.35 -15.50
C LYS A 130 -5.63 -6.50 -14.24
N ILE A 131 -5.66 -5.20 -14.41
CA ILE A 131 -5.62 -4.23 -13.29
C ILE A 131 -7.05 -3.87 -12.96
N TYR A 132 -7.40 -3.92 -11.68
CA TYR A 132 -8.71 -3.50 -11.19
C TYR A 132 -8.68 -2.04 -10.77
N THR A 133 -9.71 -1.32 -11.22
CA THR A 133 -9.90 0.06 -10.78
C THR A 133 -10.41 0.10 -9.35
N VAL A 134 -9.73 0.87 -8.50
CA VAL A 134 -10.18 1.15 -7.15
C VAL A 134 -11.07 2.38 -7.17
N ALA A 135 -12.37 2.21 -7.00
CA ALA A 135 -13.33 3.31 -7.03
C ALA A 135 -13.21 4.18 -5.77
N LEU A 136 -13.22 5.49 -5.94
CA LEU A 136 -13.21 6.45 -4.82
C LEU A 136 -14.40 6.26 -3.88
N LYS A 137 -15.57 5.90 -4.43
CA LYS A 137 -16.78 5.60 -3.66
C LYS A 137 -16.56 4.51 -2.62
N ASP A 138 -15.82 3.45 -2.98
CA ASP A 138 -15.54 2.33 -2.07
C ASP A 138 -14.64 2.76 -0.91
N ILE A 139 -13.67 3.63 -1.18
CA ILE A 139 -12.75 4.13 -0.15
C ILE A 139 -13.47 5.07 0.81
N ILE A 140 -14.22 6.06 0.29
CA ILE A 140 -14.98 7.01 1.11
C ILE A 140 -16.11 6.30 1.87
N GLY A 141 -16.70 5.26 1.27
CA GLY A 141 -17.74 4.44 1.88
C GLY A 141 -17.23 3.51 2.98
N SER A 142 -15.93 3.27 3.06
CA SER A 142 -15.32 2.34 4.01
C SER A 142 -15.43 2.81 5.46
N LYS A 143 -15.25 1.84 6.37
CA LYS A 143 -15.23 2.12 7.81
C LYS A 143 -14.01 2.96 8.18
N GLU A 144 -12.85 2.66 7.60
CA GLU A 144 -11.59 3.35 7.86
C GLU A 144 -11.67 4.85 7.54
N PHE A 145 -12.40 5.22 6.50
CA PHE A 145 -12.60 6.62 6.15
C PHE A 145 -13.64 7.30 7.06
N LYS A 146 -14.77 6.64 7.30
CA LYS A 146 -15.89 7.20 8.11
C LYS A 146 -15.52 7.37 9.58
N ASP A 147 -14.76 6.44 10.16
CA ASP A 147 -14.35 6.45 11.55
C ASP A 147 -13.15 7.40 11.81
N SER A 148 -12.62 8.04 10.75
CA SER A 148 -11.50 8.97 10.90
C SER A 148 -11.94 10.22 11.69
N PRO A 149 -11.21 10.58 12.75
CA PRO A 149 -11.55 11.73 13.58
C PRO A 149 -11.26 13.10 12.94
N SER A 150 -10.58 13.10 11.76
CA SER A 150 -10.15 14.33 11.09
C SER A 150 -11.12 14.74 10.00
N PRO A 151 -11.56 16.01 9.95
CA PRO A 151 -12.40 16.51 8.87
C PRO A 151 -11.64 16.66 7.53
N ILE A 152 -10.30 16.56 7.56
CA ILE A 152 -9.44 16.65 6.39
C ILE A 152 -8.73 15.31 6.10
N THR A 153 -9.48 14.23 6.26
CA THR A 153 -9.04 12.88 5.87
C THR A 153 -9.06 12.74 4.35
N VAL A 154 -8.01 12.14 3.81
CA VAL A 154 -7.85 11.90 2.37
C VAL A 154 -7.89 10.40 2.10
N ALA A 155 -8.69 10.01 1.11
CA ALA A 155 -8.73 8.66 0.56
C ALA A 155 -7.55 8.46 -0.39
N LEU A 156 -6.64 7.53 -0.09
CA LEU A 156 -5.47 7.22 -0.94
C LEU A 156 -5.74 6.07 -1.91
N GLY A 157 -6.50 5.07 -1.50
CA GLY A 157 -6.77 3.88 -2.31
C GLY A 157 -6.75 2.60 -1.49
N LYS A 158 -6.27 1.52 -2.10
CA LYS A 158 -6.03 0.23 -1.45
C LYS A 158 -4.54 -0.13 -1.54
N ASP A 159 -4.03 -0.79 -0.51
CA ASP A 159 -2.69 -1.37 -0.54
C ASP A 159 -2.65 -2.67 -1.37
N ILE A 160 -1.48 -3.31 -1.44
CA ILE A 160 -1.29 -4.57 -2.16
C ILE A 160 -2.09 -5.73 -1.56
N GLN A 161 -2.58 -5.60 -0.34
CA GLN A 161 -3.43 -6.59 0.34
C GLN A 161 -4.93 -6.27 0.14
N GLY A 162 -5.25 -5.23 -0.63
CA GLY A 162 -6.63 -4.78 -0.82
C GLY A 162 -7.21 -3.99 0.35
N LYS A 163 -6.41 -3.69 1.38
CA LYS A 163 -6.84 -2.92 2.54
C LYS A 163 -6.96 -1.44 2.18
N VAL A 164 -8.03 -0.81 2.64
CA VAL A 164 -8.27 0.62 2.43
C VAL A 164 -7.21 1.45 3.15
N MET A 165 -6.62 2.38 2.40
CA MET A 165 -5.62 3.32 2.88
C MET A 165 -6.18 4.75 2.90
N VAL A 166 -6.19 5.32 4.09
CA VAL A 166 -6.59 6.71 4.32
C VAL A 166 -5.49 7.43 5.08
N THR A 167 -5.41 8.73 4.89
CA THR A 167 -4.45 9.57 5.63
C THR A 167 -5.11 10.86 6.09
N ARG A 168 -4.48 11.56 7.00
CA ARG A 168 -4.94 12.85 7.51
C ARG A 168 -3.93 13.92 7.13
N LEU A 169 -4.39 14.98 6.46
CA LEU A 169 -3.49 16.06 5.98
C LEU A 169 -2.70 16.70 7.11
N GLU A 170 -3.30 16.83 8.30
CA GLU A 170 -2.60 17.39 9.47
C GLU A 170 -1.37 16.58 9.94
N LYS A 171 -1.28 15.31 9.51
CA LYS A 171 -0.14 14.43 9.83
C LYS A 171 0.91 14.37 8.72
N MET A 172 0.68 15.06 7.62
CA MET A 172 1.58 15.08 6.48
C MET A 172 2.44 16.35 6.52
N PRO A 173 3.71 16.27 6.95
CA PRO A 173 4.59 17.45 6.99
C PRO A 173 4.94 17.95 5.59
N HIS A 174 4.90 17.04 4.60
CA HIS A 174 5.17 17.34 3.20
C HIS A 174 4.15 16.62 2.31
N LEU A 175 3.48 17.36 1.44
CA LEU A 175 2.61 16.86 0.39
C LEU A 175 3.00 17.53 -0.93
N LEU A 176 3.34 16.74 -1.94
CA LEU A 176 3.69 17.18 -3.29
C LEU A 176 2.61 16.75 -4.28
#